data_bd9c8ac889c7f81a4f3673458ccf6ba4
#
_entry.id   bd9c8ac889c7f81a4f3673458ccf6ba4
#
_cell.length_a   1.000
_cell.length_b   1.000
_cell.length_c   1.000
_cell.angle_alpha   90.00
_cell.angle_beta   90.00
_cell.angle_gamma   90.00
#
_symmetry.space_group_name_H-M   'P 1'
#
loop_
_entity.id
_entity.type
_entity.pdbx_description
1 polymer ?
#
loop_
_entity_poly.entity_id
_entity_poly.type
_entity_poly.pdbx_seq_one_letter_code
_entity_poly.pdbx_strand_id
1 'polypeptide(L)' 'MRPKELRIIVTFETTTAAMAFKSEAKKRQIGGRLIPVPREITSGCGLSFSAPIEEKEQIYNLIQQLQYQQVLELII' A
#
# COMPACT_ATOMS: atom_id res chain seq x y z
N MET A 1 17.29 -2.07 -13.85
CA MET A 1 15.89 -1.64 -13.91
C MET A 1 14.98 -2.82 -13.53
N ARG A 2 14.04 -2.59 -12.62
CA ARG A 2 13.13 -3.67 -12.23
C ARG A 2 12.06 -3.90 -13.30
N PRO A 3 11.74 -5.15 -13.62
CA PRO A 3 10.58 -5.39 -14.48
C PRO A 3 9.30 -4.97 -13.77
N LYS A 4 8.33 -4.55 -14.55
CA LYS A 4 7.02 -4.23 -13.99
C LYS A 4 6.34 -5.53 -13.56
N GLU A 5 5.66 -5.46 -12.43
CA GLU A 5 4.94 -6.60 -11.90
C GLU A 5 3.61 -6.15 -11.31
N LEU A 6 2.70 -7.09 -11.17
CA LEU A 6 1.43 -6.81 -10.53
C LEU A 6 1.64 -6.63 -9.04
N ARG A 7 1.21 -5.50 -8.52
CA ARG A 7 1.37 -5.18 -7.10
C ARG A 7 0.04 -4.68 -6.53
N ILE A 8 -0.13 -4.89 -5.23
CA ILE A 8 -1.27 -4.32 -4.53
C ILE A 8 -0.86 -2.97 -3.96
N ILE A 9 -1.68 -1.97 -4.20
CA ILE A 9 -1.40 -0.58 -3.80
C ILE A 9 -2.51 -0.12 -2.86
N VAL A 10 -2.11 0.39 -1.70
CA VAL A 10 -3.05 0.97 -0.73
C VAL A 10 -2.78 2.46 -0.63
N THR A 11 -3.81 3.28 -0.82
CA THR A 11 -3.66 4.73 -0.70
C THR A 11 -4.26 5.22 0.60
N PHE A 12 -3.88 6.42 1.00
CA PHE A 12 -4.27 6.99 2.30
C PHE A 12 -4.67 8.44 2.14
N GLU A 13 -5.55 8.90 3.04
CA GLU A 13 -5.95 10.31 3.07
C GLU A 13 -4.94 11.17 3.82
N THR A 14 -4.19 10.58 4.75
CA THR A 14 -3.23 11.32 5.56
C THR A 14 -1.90 10.59 5.63
N THR A 15 -0.83 11.35 5.86
CA THR A 15 0.50 10.78 6.07
C THR A 15 0.53 9.93 7.33
N THR A 16 -0.20 10.34 8.37
CA THR A 16 -0.27 9.58 9.61
C THR A 16 -0.82 8.18 9.37
N ALA A 17 -1.89 8.07 8.56
CA ALA A 17 -2.46 6.77 8.24
C ALA A 17 -1.47 5.91 7.44
N ALA A 18 -0.73 6.52 6.52
CA ALA A 18 0.27 5.80 5.74
C ALA A 18 1.39 5.25 6.63
N MET A 19 1.87 6.05 7.57
CA MET A 19 2.93 5.63 8.47
C MET A 19 2.45 4.54 9.43
N ALA A 20 1.22 4.65 9.91
CA ALA A 20 0.64 3.61 10.77
C ALA A 20 0.54 2.28 10.03
N PHE A 21 0.12 2.33 8.78
CA PHE A 21 0.00 1.13 7.96
C PHE A 21 1.37 0.49 7.75
N LYS A 22 2.38 1.29 7.41
CA LYS A 22 3.74 0.81 7.23
C LYS A 22 4.25 0.11 8.49
N SER A 23 4.05 0.74 9.64
CA SER A 23 4.50 0.21 10.92
C SER A 23 3.86 -1.14 11.22
N GLU A 24 2.55 -1.25 11.03
CA GLU A 24 1.84 -2.49 11.31
C GLU A 24 2.22 -3.59 10.31
N ALA A 25 2.40 -3.24 9.05
CA ALA A 25 2.83 -4.20 8.03
C ALA A 25 4.20 -4.76 8.39
N LYS A 26 5.11 -3.91 8.89
CA LYS A 26 6.42 -4.35 9.30
C LYS A 26 6.34 -5.34 10.47
N LYS A 27 5.47 -5.07 11.44
CA LYS A 27 5.28 -5.96 12.58
C LYS A 27 4.78 -7.33 12.14
N ARG A 28 3.94 -7.37 11.12
CA ARG A 28 3.38 -8.61 10.59
C ARG A 28 4.26 -9.26 9.54
N GLN A 29 5.41 -8.66 9.27
CA GLN A 29 6.37 -9.15 8.27
C GLN A 29 5.76 -9.22 6.87
N ILE A 30 4.87 -8.32 6.56
CA ILE A 30 4.30 -8.19 5.22
C ILE A 30 5.31 -7.46 4.35
N GLY A 31 5.68 -8.05 3.22
CA GLY A 31 6.60 -7.43 2.28
C GLY A 31 5.95 -6.23 1.61
N GLY A 32 6.69 -5.12 1.52
CA GLY A 32 6.18 -3.92 0.89
C GLY A 32 6.84 -2.68 1.43
N ARG A 33 6.47 -1.54 0.85
CA ARG A 33 7.07 -0.26 1.25
C ARG A 33 6.18 0.90 0.85
N LEU A 34 6.40 2.05 1.47
CA LEU A 34 5.75 3.28 1.04
C LEU A 34 6.43 3.82 -0.21
N ILE A 35 5.62 4.28 -1.14
CA ILE A 35 6.10 4.88 -2.38
C ILE A 35 5.25 6.12 -2.67
N PRO A 36 5.74 7.04 -3.52
CA PRO A 36 4.87 8.10 -4.02
C PRO A 36 3.71 7.49 -4.79
N VAL A 37 2.54 8.10 -4.68
CA VAL A 37 1.35 7.62 -5.38
C VAL A 37 1.62 7.59 -6.89
N PRO A 38 1.33 6.46 -7.57
CA PRO A 38 1.45 6.41 -9.04
C PRO A 38 0.54 7.42 -9.71
N ARG A 39 0.92 7.86 -10.90
CA ARG A 39 0.16 8.88 -11.64
C ARG A 39 -1.27 8.47 -11.92
N GLU A 40 -1.50 7.17 -12.05
CA GLU A 40 -2.83 6.63 -12.37
C GLU A 40 -3.79 6.71 -11.20
N ILE A 41 -3.30 7.05 -10.02
CA ILE A 41 -4.09 7.05 -8.78
C ILE A 41 -4.08 8.44 -8.17
N THR A 42 -5.24 8.84 -7.63
CA THR A 42 -5.35 10.05 -6.84
C THR A 42 -5.35 9.69 -5.36
N SER A 43 -4.55 10.39 -4.57
CA SER A 43 -4.49 10.16 -3.13
C SER A 43 -4.36 11.49 -2.40
N GLY A 44 -4.99 11.56 -1.22
CA GLY A 44 -4.97 12.77 -0.40
C GLY A 44 -3.61 13.12 0.15
N CYS A 45 -2.78 12.14 0.51
CA CYS A 45 -1.49 12.42 1.14
C CYS A 45 -0.29 12.26 0.20
N GLY A 46 -0.50 11.78 -1.01
CA GLY A 46 0.59 11.61 -1.98
C GLY A 46 1.46 10.40 -1.73
N LEU A 47 1.16 9.59 -0.72
CA LEU A 47 1.88 8.35 -0.42
C LEU A 47 0.96 7.15 -0.55
N SER A 48 1.56 6.01 -0.90
CA SER A 48 0.85 4.76 -0.95
C SER A 48 1.76 3.64 -0.46
N PHE A 49 1.16 2.52 -0.06
CA PHE A 49 1.91 1.32 0.33
C PHE A 49 1.83 0.33 -0.82
N SER A 50 2.99 -0.09 -1.31
CA SER A 50 3.09 -1.02 -2.43
C SER A 50 3.65 -2.35 -1.95
N ALA A 51 2.95 -3.43 -2.25
CA ALA A 51 3.39 -4.78 -1.88
C ALA A 51 3.24 -5.72 -3.06
N PRO A 52 4.04 -6.81 -3.10
CA PRO A 52 3.84 -7.84 -4.11
C PRO A 52 2.44 -8.41 -4.03
N ILE A 53 1.89 -8.84 -5.16
CA ILE A 53 0.53 -9.37 -5.20
C ILE A 53 0.36 -10.61 -4.30
N GLU A 54 1.43 -11.32 -4.03
CA GLU A 54 1.41 -12.48 -3.13
C GLU A 54 1.02 -12.11 -1.71
N GLU A 55 1.17 -10.84 -1.33
CA GLU A 55 0.79 -10.34 -0.01
C GLU A 55 -0.67 -9.89 0.07
N LYS A 56 -1.43 -10.08 -1.00
CA LYS A 56 -2.78 -9.55 -1.13
C LYS A 56 -3.69 -9.91 0.05
N GLU A 57 -3.71 -11.17 0.44
CA GLU A 57 -4.60 -11.59 1.53
C GLU A 57 -4.23 -10.92 2.85
N GLN A 58 -2.95 -10.80 3.12
CA GLN A 58 -2.48 -10.16 4.35
C GLN A 58 -2.81 -8.67 4.35
N ILE A 59 -2.69 -8.02 3.18
CA ILE A 59 -3.06 -6.62 3.04
C ILE A 59 -4.55 -6.43 3.29
N TYR A 60 -5.41 -7.27 2.72
CA TYR A 60 -6.86 -7.17 2.94
C TYR A 60 -7.23 -7.40 4.40
N ASN A 61 -6.53 -8.28 5.08
CA ASN A 61 -6.76 -8.46 6.52
C ASN A 61 -6.34 -7.22 7.30
N LEU A 62 -5.23 -6.61 6.91
CA LEU A 62 -4.69 -5.45 7.61
C LEU A 62 -5.57 -4.22 7.45
N ILE A 63 -6.11 -3.97 6.27
CA ILE A 63 -6.93 -2.77 6.03
C ILE A 63 -8.24 -2.77 6.83
N GLN A 64 -8.66 -3.92 7.33
CA GLN A 64 -9.86 -3.98 8.16
C GLN A 64 -9.64 -3.36 9.54
N GLN A 65 -8.40 -3.13 9.91
CA GLN A 65 -8.03 -2.62 11.23
C GLN A 65 -7.44 -1.22 11.19
N LEU A 66 -7.12 -0.71 10.02
CA LEU A 66 -6.44 0.57 9.86
C LEU A 66 -7.19 1.44 8.86
N GLN A 67 -6.91 2.75 8.94
CA GLN A 67 -7.48 3.69 7.99
C GLN A 67 -6.76 3.62 6.66
N TYR A 68 -7.53 3.67 5.58
CA TYR A 68 -6.99 3.71 4.22
C TYR A 68 -8.00 4.42 3.32
N GLN A 69 -7.57 4.78 2.12
CA GLN A 69 -8.44 5.43 1.15
C GLN A 69 -8.92 4.46 0.08
N GLN A 70 -7.99 3.80 -0.62
CA GLN A 70 -8.31 2.84 -1.67
C GLN A 70 -7.34 1.70 -1.67
N VAL A 71 -7.77 0.56 -2.20
CA VAL A 71 -6.91 -0.59 -2.47
C VAL A 71 -7.05 -0.93 -3.94
N LEU A 72 -5.93 -1.00 -4.64
CA LEU A 72 -5.88 -1.21 -6.09
C LEU A 72 -4.83 -2.24 -6.43
N GLU A 73 -4.98 -2.87 -7.60
CA GLU A 73 -3.94 -3.74 -8.14
C GLU A 73 -3.42 -3.10 -9.42
N LEU A 74 -2.13 -2.85 -9.47
CA LEU A 74 -1.50 -2.18 -10.60
C LEU A 74 -0.23 -2.91 -11.01
N ILE A 75 0.08 -2.82 -12.29
CA ILE A 75 1.35 -3.29 -12.83
C ILE A 75 2.30 -2.09 -12.87
N ILE A 76 3.28 -2.10 -11.98
CA ILE A 76 4.23 -0.99 -11.87
C ILE A 76 5.64 -1.47 -11.58
#